data_2b041897b716b884490ece76a278be55
#
_entry.id   2b041897b716b884490ece76a278be55
#
_cell.length_a   1.000
_cell.length_b   1.000
_cell.length_c   1.000
_cell.angle_alpha   90.00
_cell.angle_beta   90.00
_cell.angle_gamma   90.00
#
_symmetry.space_group_name_H-M   'P 1'
#
loop_
_entity.id
_entity.type
_entity.pdbx_description
1 polymer ?
#
loop_
_entity_poly.entity_id
_entity_poly.type
_entity_poly.pdbx_seq_one_letter_code
_entity_poly.pdbx_strand_id
1 'polypeptide(L)'
;MNTTATQLVPAAALPKQLLRDMRAAQHRIWLQAMEFHSEGPAMQALLEAACAAAARGVKVRLVCDPHSYANQPSIGRVVRQLQRAGVAVDWCGHGWWGWPVAGRSHVKIYCCDDTVYLGGGVNFSQASFANHDFMLRYRSAEVANRALGAAHNLYSWWARPDYAVAVSATDTLLADGGTRGQSIILEQACALVRNAKRVWYVSQFAPSGRLASLLRRSQAEVVAFNTARTATSLLDAVGYRALNYRFQAHNQYLGDRKIHAKYIVAEQADGRLVSLTGSHNFNATGVRFGTQETAILTHDQSLGQQLISYARQLV
;
A
#
# COMPACT_ATOMS: atom_id res chain seq x y z
N MET A 1 -24.05 -0.69 15.73
CA MET A 1 -22.76 -1.09 15.14
C MET A 1 -21.70 -0.22 15.78
N ASN A 2 -20.76 -0.81 16.52
CA ASN A 2 -19.64 -0.05 17.08
C ASN A 2 -18.83 0.54 15.93
N THR A 3 -18.73 1.86 15.87
CA THR A 3 -17.88 2.55 14.91
C THR A 3 -16.43 2.15 15.18
N THR A 4 -15.90 1.27 14.35
CA THR A 4 -14.49 0.88 14.40
C THR A 4 -13.67 2.11 14.02
N ALA A 5 -13.05 2.75 15.00
CA ALA A 5 -12.22 3.92 14.75
C ALA A 5 -11.01 3.51 13.90
N THR A 6 -10.95 4.04 12.68
CA THR A 6 -9.80 3.87 11.79
C THR A 6 -8.67 4.75 12.29
N GLN A 7 -7.49 4.17 12.50
CA GLN A 7 -6.30 4.90 12.93
C GLN A 7 -5.29 4.99 11.78
N LEU A 8 -4.88 6.21 11.41
CA LEU A 8 -3.75 6.42 10.53
C LEU A 8 -2.45 6.21 11.33
N VAL A 9 -1.63 5.24 10.91
CA VAL A 9 -0.34 4.90 11.54
C VAL A 9 0.78 5.29 10.58
N PRO A 10 1.56 6.36 10.87
CA PRO A 10 2.69 6.75 10.04
C PRO A 10 3.72 5.62 9.89
N ALA A 11 4.40 5.53 8.75
CA ALA A 11 5.38 4.48 8.46
C ALA A 11 6.46 4.36 9.55
N ALA A 12 6.95 5.48 10.08
CA ALA A 12 7.94 5.48 11.15
C ALA A 12 7.43 4.89 12.49
N ALA A 13 6.13 4.95 12.74
CA ALA A 13 5.51 4.40 13.95
C ALA A 13 5.07 2.94 13.78
N LEU A 14 4.92 2.48 12.52
CA LEU A 14 4.39 1.16 12.18
C LEU A 14 5.17 0.01 12.82
N PRO A 15 6.52 -0.04 12.79
CA PRO A 15 7.26 -1.17 13.36
C PRO A 15 6.96 -1.36 14.85
N LYS A 16 6.95 -0.27 15.62
CA LYS A 16 6.67 -0.31 17.08
C LYS A 16 5.23 -0.77 17.34
N GLN A 17 4.27 -0.30 16.55
CA GLN A 17 2.87 -0.66 16.71
C GLN A 17 2.61 -2.11 16.27
N LEU A 18 3.15 -2.53 15.12
CA LEU A 18 3.02 -3.89 14.61
C LEU A 18 3.69 -4.90 15.54
N LEU A 19 4.88 -4.57 16.08
CA LEU A 19 5.58 -5.42 17.06
C LEU A 19 4.74 -5.68 18.32
N ARG A 20 4.04 -4.66 18.81
CA ARG A 20 3.10 -4.83 19.95
C ARG A 20 1.96 -5.78 19.60
N ASP A 21 1.34 -5.60 18.44
CA ASP A 21 0.21 -6.42 18.01
C ASP A 21 0.65 -7.87 17.71
N MET A 22 1.85 -8.08 17.12
CA MET A 22 2.42 -9.42 16.91
C MET A 22 2.74 -10.15 18.23
N ARG A 23 3.26 -9.42 19.25
CA ARG A 23 3.52 -10.00 20.57
C ARG A 23 2.24 -10.39 21.30
N ALA A 24 1.17 -9.64 21.12
CA ALA A 24 -0.14 -9.90 21.71
C ALA A 24 -0.95 -10.98 20.98
N ALA A 25 -0.63 -11.30 19.75
CA ALA A 25 -1.37 -12.25 18.93
C ALA A 25 -1.39 -13.65 19.54
N GLN A 26 -2.59 -14.29 19.52
CA GLN A 26 -2.85 -15.60 20.10
C GLN A 26 -3.20 -16.66 19.06
N HIS A 27 -3.71 -16.26 17.87
CA HIS A 27 -4.26 -17.19 16.90
C HIS A 27 -3.55 -17.13 15.55
N ARG A 28 -3.37 -15.93 14.99
CA ARG A 28 -2.84 -15.78 13.64
C ARG A 28 -2.06 -14.48 13.45
N ILE A 29 -1.03 -14.56 12.61
CA ILE A 29 -0.31 -13.42 12.06
C ILE A 29 -0.19 -13.64 10.54
N TRP A 30 -0.65 -12.64 9.74
CA TRP A 30 -0.48 -12.61 8.29
C TRP A 30 0.26 -11.33 7.91
N LEU A 31 1.39 -11.48 7.25
CA LEU A 31 2.23 -10.38 6.79
C LEU A 31 2.39 -10.50 5.28
N GLN A 32 1.73 -9.64 4.50
CA GLN A 32 1.82 -9.62 3.05
C GLN A 32 2.35 -8.29 2.56
N ALA A 33 3.45 -8.32 1.80
CA ALA A 33 4.06 -7.14 1.18
C ALA A 33 4.74 -7.53 -0.14
N MET A 34 4.89 -6.56 -1.05
CA MET A 34 5.67 -6.75 -2.28
C MET A 34 7.15 -6.97 -1.95
N GLU A 35 7.71 -6.10 -1.11
CA GLU A 35 9.12 -6.15 -0.72
C GLU A 35 9.27 -6.65 0.71
N PHE A 36 10.16 -7.60 0.87
CA PHE A 36 10.63 -8.11 2.14
C PHE A 36 12.15 -8.00 2.20
N HIS A 37 12.65 -7.17 3.11
CA HIS A 37 14.09 -7.03 3.37
C HIS A 37 14.35 -7.31 4.84
N SER A 38 15.26 -8.23 5.12
CA SER A 38 15.55 -8.69 6.48
C SER A 38 16.49 -7.79 7.28
N GLU A 39 17.05 -6.77 6.65
CA GLU A 39 18.08 -5.92 7.24
C GLU A 39 17.48 -4.76 8.05
N GLY A 40 18.21 -4.38 9.11
CA GLY A 40 17.89 -3.28 9.98
C GLY A 40 17.20 -3.69 11.29
N PRO A 41 17.34 -2.87 12.37
CA PRO A 41 16.92 -3.24 13.71
C PRO A 41 15.41 -3.44 13.85
N ALA A 42 14.60 -2.63 13.17
CA ALA A 42 13.16 -2.81 13.20
C ALA A 42 12.74 -4.12 12.54
N MET A 43 13.37 -4.49 11.42
CA MET A 43 13.09 -5.74 10.74
C MET A 43 13.50 -6.95 11.56
N GLN A 44 14.68 -6.91 12.18
CA GLN A 44 15.14 -7.98 13.08
C GLN A 44 14.16 -8.23 14.22
N ALA A 45 13.71 -7.15 14.91
CA ALA A 45 12.73 -7.26 15.98
C ALA A 45 11.37 -7.84 15.52
N LEU A 46 10.90 -7.48 14.31
CA LEU A 46 9.66 -8.03 13.74
C LEU A 46 9.81 -9.51 13.36
N LEU A 47 10.95 -9.92 12.80
CA LEU A 47 11.23 -11.32 12.46
C LEU A 47 11.38 -12.19 13.72
N GLU A 48 12.05 -11.71 14.75
CA GLU A 48 12.13 -12.38 16.04
C GLU A 48 10.75 -12.55 16.67
N ALA A 49 9.89 -11.51 16.60
CA ALA A 49 8.52 -11.59 17.09
C ALA A 49 7.67 -12.59 16.28
N ALA A 50 7.88 -12.72 14.98
CA ALA A 50 7.23 -13.73 14.14
C ALA A 50 7.64 -15.14 14.57
N CYS A 51 8.93 -15.39 14.76
CA CYS A 51 9.45 -16.68 15.25
C CYS A 51 8.92 -16.99 16.68
N ALA A 52 8.95 -16.02 17.58
CA ALA A 52 8.43 -16.19 18.93
C ALA A 52 6.92 -16.46 18.95
N ALA A 53 6.14 -15.84 18.07
CA ALA A 53 4.72 -16.12 17.92
C ALA A 53 4.48 -17.56 17.42
N ALA A 54 5.22 -18.00 16.41
CA ALA A 54 5.15 -19.37 15.91
C ALA A 54 5.50 -20.41 17.02
N ALA A 55 6.53 -20.13 17.83
CA ALA A 55 6.90 -20.97 18.98
C ALA A 55 5.80 -21.05 20.05
N ARG A 56 4.93 -20.01 20.16
CA ARG A 56 3.73 -20.05 21.02
C ARG A 56 2.53 -20.79 20.42
N GLY A 57 2.65 -21.32 19.20
CA GLY A 57 1.57 -21.99 18.49
C GLY A 57 0.68 -21.08 17.65
N VAL A 58 1.03 -19.78 17.52
CA VAL A 58 0.32 -18.84 16.63
C VAL A 58 0.59 -19.22 15.18
N LYS A 59 -0.43 -19.24 14.32
CA LYS A 59 -0.28 -19.47 12.88
C LYS A 59 0.32 -18.24 12.20
N VAL A 60 1.62 -18.27 11.93
CA VAL A 60 2.34 -17.14 11.31
C VAL A 60 2.60 -17.43 9.84
N ARG A 61 2.21 -16.49 8.97
CA ARG A 61 2.44 -16.54 7.52
C ARG A 61 3.01 -15.24 7.01
N LEU A 62 4.09 -15.33 6.24
CA LEU A 62 4.71 -14.24 5.48
C LEU A 62 4.49 -14.49 3.99
N VAL A 63 3.89 -13.54 3.28
CA VAL A 63 3.62 -13.63 1.84
C VAL A 63 4.35 -12.49 1.13
N CYS A 64 5.22 -12.83 0.18
CA CYS A 64 6.09 -11.91 -0.52
C CYS A 64 5.98 -12.06 -2.04
N ASP A 65 6.27 -11.00 -2.77
CA ASP A 65 6.48 -11.10 -4.21
C ASP A 65 7.92 -11.57 -4.50
N PRO A 66 8.14 -12.42 -5.53
CA PRO A 66 9.49 -12.87 -5.95
C PRO A 66 10.48 -11.75 -6.25
N HIS A 67 10.01 -10.52 -6.47
CA HIS A 67 10.85 -9.32 -6.60
C HIS A 67 11.81 -9.14 -5.42
N SER A 68 11.43 -9.60 -4.23
CA SER A 68 12.28 -9.57 -3.04
C SER A 68 13.57 -10.38 -3.21
N TYR A 69 13.57 -11.46 -3.99
CA TYR A 69 14.78 -12.23 -4.30
C TYR A 69 15.74 -11.47 -5.19
N ALA A 70 15.22 -10.73 -6.17
CA ALA A 70 16.05 -9.94 -7.08
C ALA A 70 16.80 -8.81 -6.34
N ASN A 71 16.16 -8.25 -5.32
CA ASN A 71 16.68 -7.11 -4.58
C ASN A 71 17.53 -7.50 -3.36
N GLN A 72 17.39 -8.74 -2.85
CA GLN A 72 18.15 -9.22 -1.69
C GLN A 72 18.55 -10.70 -1.87
N PRO A 73 19.71 -10.99 -2.46
CA PRO A 73 20.16 -12.38 -2.68
C PRO A 73 20.30 -13.22 -1.39
N SER A 74 20.52 -12.57 -0.23
CA SER A 74 20.61 -13.23 1.08
C SER A 74 19.27 -13.70 1.65
N ILE A 75 18.14 -13.28 1.06
CA ILE A 75 16.79 -13.54 1.58
C ILE A 75 16.49 -15.04 1.75
N GLY A 76 17.03 -15.88 0.87
CA GLY A 76 16.83 -17.33 0.96
C GLY A 76 17.37 -17.97 2.25
N ARG A 77 18.39 -17.37 2.88
CA ARG A 77 18.89 -17.82 4.19
C ARG A 77 17.88 -17.48 5.29
N VAL A 78 17.36 -16.25 5.26
CA VAL A 78 16.37 -15.77 6.23
C VAL A 78 15.06 -16.53 6.12
N VAL A 79 14.60 -16.80 4.90
CA VAL A 79 13.41 -17.63 4.64
C VAL A 79 13.55 -19.01 5.26
N ARG A 80 14.69 -19.69 5.05
CA ARG A 80 14.94 -21.00 5.67
C ARG A 80 14.97 -20.93 7.21
N GLN A 81 15.49 -19.86 7.78
CA GLN A 81 15.49 -19.64 9.23
C GLN A 81 14.07 -19.48 9.77
N LEU A 82 13.24 -18.66 9.13
CA LEU A 82 11.84 -18.46 9.47
C LEU A 82 11.05 -19.78 9.38
N GLN A 83 11.21 -20.53 8.30
CA GLN A 83 10.56 -21.83 8.12
C GLN A 83 10.95 -22.85 9.19
N ARG A 84 12.23 -22.91 9.59
CA ARG A 84 12.69 -23.75 10.71
C ARG A 84 12.07 -23.35 12.04
N ALA A 85 11.72 -22.06 12.21
CA ALA A 85 11.03 -21.56 13.40
C ALA A 85 9.50 -21.75 13.35
N GLY A 86 8.96 -22.40 12.30
CA GLY A 86 7.52 -22.66 12.15
C GLY A 86 6.74 -21.55 11.45
N VAL A 87 7.40 -20.54 10.89
CA VAL A 87 6.75 -19.50 10.09
C VAL A 87 6.54 -20.01 8.67
N ALA A 88 5.30 -19.99 8.16
CA ALA A 88 5.02 -20.26 6.75
C ALA A 88 5.50 -19.07 5.91
N VAL A 89 6.32 -19.31 4.88
CA VAL A 89 6.78 -18.29 3.95
C VAL A 89 6.38 -18.68 2.55
N ASP A 90 5.57 -17.84 1.92
CA ASP A 90 5.00 -18.08 0.60
C ASP A 90 5.35 -16.93 -0.36
N TRP A 91 5.38 -17.28 -1.65
CA TRP A 91 5.64 -16.37 -2.74
C TRP A 91 4.36 -16.22 -3.57
N CYS A 92 3.97 -14.99 -3.89
CA CYS A 92 2.80 -14.70 -4.71
C CYS A 92 3.12 -13.68 -5.80
N GLY A 93 2.29 -13.68 -6.84
CA GLY A 93 2.46 -12.86 -8.03
C GLY A 93 2.54 -13.75 -9.27
N HIS A 94 1.87 -13.33 -10.35
CA HIS A 94 1.72 -14.18 -11.54
C HIS A 94 2.74 -13.90 -12.66
N GLY A 95 3.80 -13.11 -12.37
CA GLY A 95 4.83 -12.71 -13.33
C GLY A 95 6.09 -13.59 -13.42
N TRP A 96 6.10 -14.75 -12.79
CA TRP A 96 7.32 -15.58 -12.66
C TRP A 96 7.93 -16.08 -13.98
N TRP A 97 7.11 -16.30 -15.01
CA TRP A 97 7.56 -16.94 -16.26
C TRP A 97 8.01 -15.92 -17.31
N GLY A 98 9.03 -15.13 -17.03
CA GLY A 98 9.80 -14.45 -18.06
C GLY A 98 9.81 -12.92 -18.09
N TRP A 99 9.01 -12.21 -17.26
CA TRP A 99 9.06 -10.74 -17.21
C TRP A 99 9.17 -10.23 -15.78
N PRO A 100 10.30 -9.61 -15.39
CA PRO A 100 10.50 -9.12 -14.01
C PRO A 100 9.58 -7.97 -13.61
N VAL A 101 8.75 -7.47 -14.52
CA VAL A 101 7.91 -6.26 -14.30
C VAL A 101 6.42 -6.54 -14.36
N ALA A 102 5.98 -7.67 -14.96
CA ALA A 102 4.55 -7.98 -15.15
C ALA A 102 4.02 -8.96 -14.10
N GLY A 103 2.74 -8.83 -13.74
CA GLY A 103 2.05 -9.76 -12.83
C GLY A 103 2.55 -9.72 -11.40
N ARG A 104 2.94 -8.55 -10.90
CA ARG A 104 3.42 -8.36 -9.53
C ARG A 104 2.31 -8.32 -8.51
N SER A 105 2.56 -8.83 -7.31
CA SER A 105 1.71 -8.61 -6.15
C SER A 105 2.21 -7.39 -5.37
N HIS A 106 1.52 -6.26 -5.54
CA HIS A 106 1.83 -5.01 -4.82
C HIS A 106 0.95 -4.83 -3.57
N VAL A 107 0.28 -5.88 -3.15
CA VAL A 107 -0.60 -5.93 -1.98
C VAL A 107 0.19 -5.72 -0.69
N LYS A 108 -0.36 -4.94 0.24
CA LYS A 108 0.17 -4.71 1.59
C LYS A 108 -0.94 -4.86 2.61
N ILE A 109 -0.95 -6.00 3.31
CA ILE A 109 -1.92 -6.33 4.37
C ILE A 109 -1.17 -6.99 5.51
N TYR A 110 -1.22 -6.40 6.70
CA TYR A 110 -0.67 -6.99 7.93
C TYR A 110 -1.80 -7.25 8.90
N CYS A 111 -1.94 -8.46 9.39
CA CYS A 111 -3.00 -8.84 10.30
C CYS A 111 -2.44 -9.60 11.50
N CYS A 112 -2.85 -9.22 12.70
CA CYS A 112 -2.58 -9.88 13.96
C CYS A 112 -3.93 -10.09 14.66
N ASP A 113 -4.45 -11.30 14.65
CA ASP A 113 -5.80 -11.66 15.11
C ASP A 113 -6.89 -10.75 14.49
N ASP A 114 -7.50 -9.89 15.31
CA ASP A 114 -8.57 -8.97 14.92
C ASP A 114 -8.07 -7.55 14.58
N THR A 115 -6.75 -7.36 14.60
CA THR A 115 -6.14 -6.10 14.19
C THR A 115 -5.54 -6.24 12.80
N VAL A 116 -5.92 -5.33 11.87
CA VAL A 116 -5.40 -5.33 10.52
C VAL A 116 -4.92 -3.96 10.08
N TYR A 117 -3.82 -3.95 9.34
CA TYR A 117 -3.21 -2.79 8.69
C TYR A 117 -3.35 -2.95 7.18
N LEU A 118 -3.98 -1.99 6.52
CA LEU A 118 -4.21 -1.99 5.07
C LEU A 118 -4.40 -0.55 4.57
N GLY A 119 -4.66 -0.34 3.29
CA GLY A 119 -4.94 0.98 2.73
C GLY A 119 -3.74 1.94 2.72
N GLY A 120 -2.52 1.43 2.84
CA GLY A 120 -1.29 2.19 2.72
C GLY A 120 -0.27 1.52 1.81
N GLY A 121 0.91 2.14 1.66
CA GLY A 121 1.96 1.70 0.76
C GLY A 121 3.15 1.02 1.44
N VAL A 122 3.21 0.95 2.78
CA VAL A 122 4.40 0.55 3.53
C VAL A 122 4.76 -0.91 3.24
N ASN A 123 5.97 -1.15 2.73
CA ASN A 123 6.54 -2.49 2.56
C ASN A 123 7.20 -3.00 3.86
N PHE A 124 7.53 -4.29 3.90
CA PHE A 124 8.16 -4.93 5.04
C PHE A 124 9.68 -4.79 4.94
N SER A 125 10.18 -3.55 5.12
CA SER A 125 11.60 -3.22 5.06
C SER A 125 11.94 -1.97 5.88
N GLN A 126 13.17 -1.92 6.42
CA GLN A 126 13.67 -0.79 7.20
C GLN A 126 13.60 0.54 6.41
N ALA A 127 13.93 0.50 5.11
CA ALA A 127 13.86 1.66 4.23
C ALA A 127 12.42 2.17 4.05
N SER A 128 11.45 1.25 3.94
CA SER A 128 10.04 1.62 3.80
C SER A 128 9.49 2.33 5.03
N PHE A 129 9.96 1.97 6.23
CA PHE A 129 9.57 2.64 7.48
C PHE A 129 10.10 4.09 7.59
N ALA A 130 11.10 4.46 6.79
CA ALA A 130 11.64 5.81 6.73
C ALA A 130 10.92 6.72 5.72
N ASN A 131 10.07 6.22 4.87
CA ASN A 131 9.38 6.97 3.82
C ASN A 131 8.23 7.86 4.38
N HIS A 132 7.82 8.86 3.62
CA HIS A 132 6.52 9.51 3.78
C HIS A 132 5.43 8.52 3.34
N ASP A 133 4.91 7.75 4.28
CA ASP A 133 3.90 6.72 4.07
C ASP A 133 3.16 6.41 5.37
N PHE A 134 2.09 5.65 5.31
CA PHE A 134 1.30 5.23 6.45
C PHE A 134 0.57 3.91 6.13
N MET A 135 -0.05 3.31 7.17
CA MET A 135 -1.06 2.27 7.05
C MET A 135 -2.30 2.69 7.84
N LEU A 136 -3.47 2.28 7.39
CA LEU A 136 -4.71 2.39 8.17
C LEU A 136 -4.82 1.14 9.06
N ARG A 137 -4.97 1.36 10.36
CA ARG A 137 -5.12 0.31 11.36
C ARG A 137 -6.57 0.21 11.80
N TYR A 138 -7.13 -0.97 11.69
CA TYR A 138 -8.47 -1.32 12.16
C TYR A 138 -8.36 -2.35 13.29
N ARG A 139 -9.22 -2.21 14.30
CA ARG A 139 -9.43 -3.20 15.36
C ARG A 139 -10.83 -3.76 15.25
N SER A 140 -11.01 -4.77 14.42
CA SER A 140 -12.29 -5.41 14.15
C SER A 140 -12.07 -6.77 13.52
N ALA A 141 -12.62 -7.81 14.12
CA ALA A 141 -12.61 -9.17 13.57
C ALA A 141 -13.25 -9.22 12.17
N GLU A 142 -14.32 -8.45 11.94
CA GLU A 142 -15.00 -8.40 10.65
C GLU A 142 -14.09 -7.81 9.58
N VAL A 143 -13.48 -6.63 9.84
CA VAL A 143 -12.55 -5.99 8.89
C VAL A 143 -11.34 -6.91 8.63
N ALA A 144 -10.75 -7.49 9.69
CA ALA A 144 -9.62 -8.41 9.57
C ALA A 144 -9.96 -9.63 8.71
N ASN A 145 -11.12 -10.25 8.92
CA ASN A 145 -11.56 -11.40 8.14
C ASN A 145 -11.83 -11.06 6.67
N ARG A 146 -12.45 -9.92 6.37
CA ARG A 146 -12.68 -9.45 5.00
C ARG A 146 -11.36 -9.10 4.29
N ALA A 147 -10.44 -8.44 4.98
CA ALA A 147 -9.12 -8.13 4.45
C ALA A 147 -8.29 -9.39 4.16
N LEU A 148 -8.34 -10.39 5.05
CA LEU A 148 -7.69 -11.70 4.81
C LEU A 148 -8.37 -12.47 3.68
N GLY A 149 -9.69 -12.40 3.54
CA GLY A 149 -10.41 -12.95 2.38
C GLY A 149 -9.90 -12.36 1.07
N ALA A 150 -9.68 -11.04 1.04
CA ALA A 150 -9.09 -10.35 -0.10
C ALA A 150 -7.64 -10.79 -0.34
N ALA A 151 -6.82 -10.87 0.72
CA ALA A 151 -5.44 -11.34 0.64
C ALA A 151 -5.36 -12.76 0.05
N HIS A 152 -6.23 -13.68 0.49
CA HIS A 152 -6.30 -15.04 -0.04
C HIS A 152 -6.74 -15.10 -1.51
N ASN A 153 -7.71 -14.26 -1.92
CA ASN A 153 -8.12 -14.18 -3.32
C ASN A 153 -6.99 -13.69 -4.23
N LEU A 154 -6.20 -12.72 -3.76
CA LEU A 154 -5.05 -12.17 -4.48
C LEU A 154 -3.78 -13.04 -4.33
N TYR A 155 -3.78 -14.00 -3.41
CA TYR A 155 -2.73 -15.01 -3.30
C TYR A 155 -2.88 -16.04 -4.42
N SER A 156 -2.44 -15.66 -5.62
CA SER A 156 -2.62 -16.45 -6.84
C SER A 156 -1.47 -16.22 -7.82
N TRP A 157 -1.09 -17.29 -8.51
CA TRP A 157 -0.18 -17.26 -9.67
C TRP A 157 -0.88 -16.82 -10.96
N TRP A 158 -2.21 -16.60 -10.91
CA TRP A 158 -3.03 -16.20 -12.05
C TRP A 158 -3.73 -14.89 -11.75
N ALA A 159 -3.95 -14.08 -12.78
CA ALA A 159 -4.81 -12.91 -12.67
C ALA A 159 -6.21 -13.32 -12.19
N ARG A 160 -6.81 -12.48 -11.36
CA ARG A 160 -8.17 -12.62 -10.84
C ARG A 160 -9.01 -11.45 -11.33
N PRO A 161 -10.34 -11.58 -11.38
CA PRO A 161 -11.20 -10.42 -11.59
C PRO A 161 -11.00 -9.37 -10.49
N ASP A 162 -11.12 -8.10 -10.87
CA ASP A 162 -11.20 -7.02 -9.90
C ASP A 162 -12.49 -7.12 -9.09
N TYR A 163 -12.45 -6.70 -7.84
CA TYR A 163 -13.64 -6.72 -6.98
C TYR A 163 -13.61 -5.65 -5.90
N ALA A 164 -14.79 -5.40 -5.31
CA ALA A 164 -14.96 -4.51 -4.17
C ALA A 164 -15.72 -5.23 -3.06
N VAL A 165 -15.33 -5.00 -1.81
CA VAL A 165 -16.02 -5.53 -0.63
C VAL A 165 -16.11 -4.48 0.45
N ALA A 166 -17.34 -4.20 0.96
CA ALA A 166 -17.53 -3.33 2.11
C ALA A 166 -16.85 -3.95 3.33
N VAL A 167 -15.97 -3.23 4.01
CA VAL A 167 -15.25 -3.67 5.21
C VAL A 167 -15.78 -2.99 6.48
N SER A 168 -16.42 -1.83 6.33
CA SER A 168 -17.15 -1.13 7.40
C SER A 168 -18.34 -0.37 6.81
N ALA A 169 -19.05 0.41 7.63
CA ALA A 169 -20.13 1.27 7.15
C ALA A 169 -19.65 2.39 6.22
N THR A 170 -18.40 2.82 6.37
CA THR A 170 -17.80 3.92 5.60
C THR A 170 -16.76 3.48 4.61
N ASP A 171 -16.24 2.24 4.72
CA ASP A 171 -15.04 1.81 4.01
C ASP A 171 -15.31 0.61 3.10
N THR A 172 -14.82 0.71 1.87
CA THR A 172 -14.83 -0.37 0.88
C THR A 172 -13.39 -0.72 0.51
N LEU A 173 -13.02 -1.97 0.63
CA LEU A 173 -11.78 -2.51 0.10
C LEU A 173 -11.96 -2.78 -1.38
N LEU A 174 -11.11 -2.16 -2.19
CA LEU A 174 -11.00 -2.39 -3.63
C LEU A 174 -9.77 -3.27 -3.88
N ALA A 175 -9.90 -4.21 -4.79
CA ALA A 175 -8.83 -5.11 -5.17
C ALA A 175 -8.72 -5.22 -6.70
N ASP A 176 -7.57 -4.83 -7.23
CA ASP A 176 -7.19 -5.13 -8.60
C ASP A 176 -6.62 -6.55 -8.65
N GLY A 177 -7.25 -7.43 -9.40
CA GLY A 177 -6.89 -8.84 -9.50
C GLY A 177 -5.70 -9.15 -10.40
N GLY A 178 -5.15 -8.12 -11.07
CA GLY A 178 -4.00 -8.25 -11.95
C GLY A 178 -4.36 -8.57 -13.40
N THR A 179 -5.60 -8.40 -13.82
CA THR A 179 -5.99 -8.49 -15.25
C THR A 179 -5.42 -7.29 -16.00
N ARG A 180 -4.65 -7.57 -17.06
CA ARG A 180 -3.98 -6.53 -17.84
C ARG A 180 -4.97 -5.54 -18.44
N GLY A 181 -4.71 -4.27 -18.26
CA GLY A 181 -5.53 -3.16 -18.77
C GLY A 181 -6.78 -2.87 -17.95
N GLN A 182 -7.03 -3.60 -16.86
CA GLN A 182 -8.16 -3.39 -15.95
C GLN A 182 -7.68 -2.94 -14.58
N SER A 183 -8.39 -2.02 -13.94
CA SER A 183 -8.15 -1.58 -12.56
C SER A 183 -9.37 -0.84 -12.03
N ILE A 184 -10.09 -1.46 -11.13
CA ILE A 184 -11.19 -0.82 -10.40
C ILE A 184 -10.68 0.36 -9.56
N ILE A 185 -9.45 0.27 -9.03
CA ILE A 185 -8.83 1.33 -8.22
C ILE A 185 -8.59 2.58 -9.08
N LEU A 186 -8.01 2.43 -10.28
CA LEU A 186 -7.76 3.57 -11.17
C LEU A 186 -9.08 4.15 -11.72
N GLU A 187 -10.08 3.33 -11.98
CA GLU A 187 -11.41 3.79 -12.38
C GLU A 187 -12.07 4.63 -11.29
N GLN A 188 -12.02 4.19 -10.03
CA GLN A 188 -12.53 4.94 -8.89
C GLN A 188 -11.74 6.24 -8.68
N ALA A 189 -10.41 6.23 -8.82
CA ALA A 189 -9.58 7.43 -8.78
C ALA A 189 -10.03 8.45 -9.83
N CYS A 190 -10.27 8.02 -11.07
CA CYS A 190 -10.78 8.88 -12.13
C CYS A 190 -12.19 9.41 -11.86
N ALA A 191 -13.07 8.59 -11.28
CA ALA A 191 -14.43 8.99 -10.92
C ALA A 191 -14.43 10.07 -9.82
N LEU A 192 -13.62 9.89 -8.77
CA LEU A 192 -13.46 10.85 -7.69
C LEU A 192 -13.00 12.22 -8.21
N VAL A 193 -11.93 12.24 -9.01
CA VAL A 193 -11.36 13.51 -9.51
C VAL A 193 -12.32 14.24 -10.45
N ARG A 194 -13.09 13.49 -11.27
CA ARG A 194 -14.04 14.09 -12.23
C ARG A 194 -15.14 14.90 -11.53
N ASN A 195 -15.62 14.42 -10.39
CA ASN A 195 -16.78 14.95 -9.70
C ASN A 195 -16.40 15.87 -8.51
N ALA A 196 -15.08 16.05 -8.29
CA ALA A 196 -14.58 16.79 -7.14
C ALA A 196 -14.64 18.31 -7.35
N LYS A 197 -15.01 19.04 -6.29
CA LYS A 197 -14.84 20.49 -6.17
C LYS A 197 -13.39 20.85 -5.89
N ARG A 198 -12.70 20.08 -5.02
CA ARG A 198 -11.26 20.20 -4.72
C ARG A 198 -10.63 18.83 -4.61
N VAL A 199 -9.33 18.73 -4.93
CA VAL A 199 -8.59 17.47 -4.94
C VAL A 199 -7.23 17.65 -4.26
N TRP A 200 -6.84 16.66 -3.46
CA TRP A 200 -5.50 16.45 -2.94
C TRP A 200 -5.00 15.11 -3.46
N TYR A 201 -3.95 15.14 -4.25
CA TYR A 201 -3.31 13.96 -4.83
C TYR A 201 -1.91 13.81 -4.26
N VAL A 202 -1.61 12.66 -3.69
CA VAL A 202 -0.26 12.27 -3.23
C VAL A 202 0.05 10.89 -3.75
N SER A 203 1.20 10.72 -4.41
CA SER A 203 1.65 9.41 -4.89
C SER A 203 3.17 9.36 -5.03
N GLN A 204 3.72 8.16 -5.13
CA GLN A 204 5.14 7.96 -5.41
C GLN A 204 5.53 8.54 -6.78
N PHE A 205 4.64 8.44 -7.77
CA PHE A 205 4.88 8.86 -9.16
C PHE A 205 3.86 9.93 -9.58
N ALA A 206 4.26 10.72 -10.57
CA ALA A 206 3.32 11.62 -11.25
C ALA A 206 2.15 10.82 -11.85
N PRO A 207 0.93 11.40 -11.85
CA PRO A 207 -0.21 10.76 -12.47
C PRO A 207 0.01 10.60 -13.97
N SER A 208 -0.56 9.55 -14.58
CA SER A 208 -0.45 9.31 -16.01
C SER A 208 -1.81 9.02 -16.67
N GLY A 209 -1.86 9.07 -18.00
CA GLY A 209 -3.05 8.71 -18.77
C GLY A 209 -4.27 9.59 -18.45
N ARG A 210 -5.44 8.94 -18.31
CA ARG A 210 -6.72 9.60 -18.05
C ARG A 210 -6.75 10.39 -16.76
N LEU A 211 -6.17 9.85 -15.69
CA LEU A 211 -6.13 10.53 -14.39
C LEU A 211 -5.33 11.84 -14.45
N ALA A 212 -4.18 11.83 -15.14
CA ALA A 212 -3.40 13.06 -15.35
C ALA A 212 -4.21 14.15 -16.10
N SER A 213 -4.98 13.75 -17.10
CA SER A 213 -5.84 14.68 -17.85
C SER A 213 -6.96 15.26 -16.97
N LEU A 214 -7.53 14.47 -16.08
CA LEU A 214 -8.56 14.91 -15.15
C LEU A 214 -7.96 15.86 -14.10
N LEU A 215 -6.81 15.54 -13.50
CA LEU A 215 -6.14 16.37 -12.51
C LEU A 215 -5.74 17.75 -13.06
N ARG A 216 -5.28 17.83 -14.32
CA ARG A 216 -4.99 19.13 -14.95
C ARG A 216 -6.21 20.03 -15.13
N ARG A 217 -7.41 19.46 -15.22
CA ARG A 217 -8.68 20.17 -15.39
C ARG A 217 -9.41 20.40 -14.08
N SER A 218 -8.97 19.75 -12.99
CA SER A 218 -9.58 19.86 -11.67
C SER A 218 -9.01 21.03 -10.89
N GLN A 219 -9.71 21.44 -9.84
CA GLN A 219 -9.18 22.36 -8.83
C GLN A 219 -8.35 21.57 -7.80
N ALA A 220 -7.18 21.08 -8.24
CA ALA A 220 -6.28 20.38 -7.35
C ALA A 220 -5.53 21.38 -6.46
N GLU A 221 -5.72 21.28 -5.14
CA GLU A 221 -5.01 22.08 -4.14
C GLU A 221 -3.58 21.58 -3.94
N VAL A 222 -3.41 20.24 -3.91
CA VAL A 222 -2.11 19.60 -3.78
C VAL A 222 -1.97 18.49 -4.82
N VAL A 223 -0.84 18.48 -5.54
CA VAL A 223 -0.41 17.37 -6.39
C VAL A 223 1.05 17.07 -6.07
N ALA A 224 1.28 16.20 -5.08
CA ALA A 224 2.60 15.85 -4.58
C ALA A 224 3.08 14.49 -5.07
N PHE A 225 4.29 14.40 -5.60
CA PHE A 225 4.97 13.19 -6.02
C PHE A 225 6.48 13.38 -6.00
N ASN A 226 7.22 12.27 -6.02
CA ASN A 226 8.68 12.29 -5.99
C ASN A 226 9.29 13.01 -7.20
N THR A 227 10.37 13.72 -6.93
CA THR A 227 11.21 14.37 -7.94
C THR A 227 12.61 13.74 -7.95
N ALA A 228 13.49 14.20 -8.82
CA ALA A 228 14.87 13.74 -8.82
C ALA A 228 15.62 13.98 -7.48
N ARG A 229 15.13 14.90 -6.62
CA ARG A 229 15.70 15.16 -5.29
C ARG A 229 15.51 13.99 -4.32
N THR A 230 14.40 13.26 -4.46
CA THR A 230 14.09 12.09 -3.61
C THR A 230 14.70 10.79 -4.12
N ALA A 231 15.45 10.84 -5.22
CA ALA A 231 16.05 9.67 -5.84
C ALA A 231 17.19 9.12 -4.98
N THR A 232 17.22 7.82 -4.79
CA THR A 232 18.27 7.12 -4.05
C THR A 232 19.38 6.60 -4.96
N SER A 233 19.17 6.66 -6.29
CA SER A 233 20.12 6.26 -7.31
C SER A 233 19.99 7.15 -8.56
N LEU A 234 21.02 7.11 -9.41
CA LEU A 234 21.00 7.83 -10.71
C LEU A 234 19.87 7.29 -11.61
N LEU A 235 19.61 5.99 -11.58
CA LEU A 235 18.53 5.35 -12.33
C LEU A 235 17.15 5.83 -11.84
N ASP A 236 16.96 5.97 -10.53
CA ASP A 236 15.74 6.54 -9.95
C ASP A 236 15.55 7.99 -10.40
N ALA A 237 16.62 8.81 -10.37
CA ALA A 237 16.58 10.21 -10.79
C ALA A 237 16.18 10.35 -12.26
N VAL A 238 16.74 9.54 -13.14
CA VAL A 238 16.38 9.50 -14.56
C VAL A 238 14.94 9.02 -14.74
N GLY A 239 14.52 7.97 -14.01
CA GLY A 239 13.16 7.45 -14.01
C GLY A 239 12.13 8.51 -13.59
N TYR A 240 12.38 9.23 -12.47
CA TYR A 240 11.48 10.31 -12.02
C TYR A 240 11.43 11.46 -13.04
N ARG A 241 12.55 11.87 -13.63
CA ARG A 241 12.55 12.89 -14.68
C ARG A 241 11.73 12.47 -15.89
N ALA A 242 11.89 11.23 -16.36
CA ALA A 242 11.16 10.70 -17.51
C ALA A 242 9.64 10.57 -17.25
N LEU A 243 9.24 10.12 -16.04
CA LEU A 243 7.83 10.00 -15.66
C LEU A 243 7.19 11.36 -15.41
N ASN A 244 7.90 12.29 -14.79
CA ASN A 244 7.40 13.61 -14.41
C ASN A 244 7.40 14.62 -15.56
N TYR A 245 8.13 14.35 -16.65
CA TYR A 245 8.26 15.27 -17.81
C TYR A 245 6.90 15.72 -18.36
N ARG A 246 5.90 14.87 -18.31
CA ARG A 246 4.57 15.13 -18.85
C ARG A 246 3.58 15.75 -17.87
N PHE A 247 3.97 15.92 -16.60
CA PHE A 247 3.09 16.48 -15.58
C PHE A 247 3.82 17.54 -14.76
N GLN A 248 3.52 18.82 -15.03
CA GLN A 248 3.99 19.93 -14.18
C GLN A 248 2.92 20.19 -13.12
N ALA A 249 3.26 20.00 -11.86
CA ALA A 249 2.41 20.34 -10.73
C ALA A 249 2.67 21.78 -10.28
N HIS A 250 1.59 22.49 -9.91
CA HIS A 250 1.72 23.84 -9.35
C HIS A 250 2.38 23.83 -7.96
N ASN A 251 2.21 22.74 -7.19
CA ASN A 251 2.80 22.54 -5.88
C ASN A 251 3.65 21.26 -5.91
N GLN A 252 4.91 21.38 -6.31
CA GLN A 252 5.85 20.27 -6.32
C GLN A 252 6.35 19.98 -4.90
N TYR A 253 6.45 18.71 -4.56
CA TYR A 253 7.16 18.28 -3.37
C TYR A 253 8.65 18.65 -3.47
N LEU A 254 9.13 19.44 -2.52
CA LEU A 254 10.52 19.94 -2.49
C LEU A 254 11.39 19.26 -1.42
N GLY A 255 10.82 18.36 -0.62
CA GLY A 255 11.54 17.63 0.43
C GLY A 255 12.48 16.54 -0.11
N ASP A 256 13.37 16.08 0.76
CA ASP A 256 14.37 15.04 0.45
C ASP A 256 13.88 13.62 0.80
N ARG A 257 12.90 13.51 1.68
CA ARG A 257 12.37 12.24 2.12
C ARG A 257 11.40 11.69 1.07
N LYS A 258 11.60 10.43 0.65
CA LYS A 258 10.79 9.78 -0.38
C LYS A 258 9.31 9.69 0.01
N ILE A 259 8.42 10.19 -0.86
CA ILE A 259 6.99 9.93 -0.79
C ILE A 259 6.75 8.51 -1.28
N HIS A 260 6.09 7.70 -0.44
CA HIS A 260 5.64 6.36 -0.82
C HIS A 260 4.15 6.14 -0.51
N ALA A 261 3.50 7.09 0.16
CA ALA A 261 2.04 7.14 0.29
C ALA A 261 1.38 7.34 -1.08
N LYS A 262 0.22 6.72 -1.28
CA LYS A 262 -0.59 6.82 -2.51
C LYS A 262 -2.04 7.02 -2.11
N TYR A 263 -2.53 8.24 -2.26
CA TYR A 263 -3.93 8.55 -1.95
C TYR A 263 -4.45 9.76 -2.74
N ILE A 264 -5.76 9.80 -2.84
CA ILE A 264 -6.54 10.92 -3.35
C ILE A 264 -7.59 11.26 -2.31
N VAL A 265 -7.73 12.52 -1.97
CA VAL A 265 -8.89 13.04 -1.27
C VAL A 265 -9.64 13.95 -2.22
N ALA A 266 -10.94 13.73 -2.33
CA ALA A 266 -11.83 14.52 -3.17
C ALA A 266 -12.94 15.14 -2.31
N GLU A 267 -13.03 16.48 -2.30
CA GLU A 267 -14.18 17.20 -1.77
C GLU A 267 -15.27 17.22 -2.83
N GLN A 268 -16.42 16.67 -2.50
CA GLN A 268 -17.58 16.62 -3.38
C GLN A 268 -18.32 17.98 -3.39
N ALA A 269 -19.28 18.15 -4.31
CA ALA A 269 -20.07 19.38 -4.44
C ALA A 269 -20.81 19.76 -3.14
N ASP A 270 -21.22 18.76 -2.36
CA ASP A 270 -21.90 18.91 -1.05
C ASP A 270 -20.95 19.13 0.13
N GLY A 271 -19.63 19.25 -0.11
CA GLY A 271 -18.60 19.46 0.90
C GLY A 271 -18.13 18.17 1.59
N ARG A 272 -18.71 17.00 1.29
CA ARG A 272 -18.23 15.73 1.86
C ARG A 272 -16.91 15.32 1.25
N LEU A 273 -16.05 14.73 2.08
CA LEU A 273 -14.78 14.16 1.66
C LEU A 273 -14.96 12.67 1.32
N VAL A 274 -14.41 12.28 0.19
CA VAL A 274 -14.23 10.87 -0.17
C VAL A 274 -12.74 10.64 -0.44
N SER A 275 -12.18 9.63 0.21
CA SER A 275 -10.75 9.34 0.09
C SER A 275 -10.51 7.96 -0.50
N LEU A 276 -9.50 7.84 -1.34
CA LEU A 276 -9.01 6.59 -1.90
C LEU A 276 -7.52 6.46 -1.55
N THR A 277 -7.15 5.43 -0.80
CA THR A 277 -5.77 5.23 -0.35
C THR A 277 -5.36 3.76 -0.40
N GLY A 278 -4.11 3.46 -0.79
CA GLY A 278 -3.68 2.07 -0.89
C GLY A 278 -2.29 1.86 -1.47
N SER A 279 -2.09 0.71 -2.08
CA SER A 279 -0.83 0.34 -2.69
C SER A 279 -0.66 0.88 -4.11
N HIS A 280 -1.76 1.21 -4.82
CA HIS A 280 -1.78 1.58 -6.23
C HIS A 280 -1.15 2.96 -6.49
N ASN A 281 -0.17 3.03 -7.38
CA ASN A 281 0.55 4.26 -7.73
C ASN A 281 -0.21 5.22 -8.67
N PHE A 282 -1.47 4.96 -8.99
CA PHE A 282 -2.33 5.76 -9.88
C PHE A 282 -1.72 6.01 -11.27
N ASN A 283 -0.91 5.08 -11.74
CA ASN A 283 -0.31 5.15 -13.07
C ASN A 283 -0.82 4.03 -13.97
N ALA A 284 -0.86 4.31 -15.28
CA ALA A 284 -1.33 3.36 -16.29
C ALA A 284 -0.36 2.18 -16.51
N THR A 285 0.89 2.30 -16.07
CA THR A 285 1.91 1.28 -16.29
C THR A 285 1.63 0.03 -15.47
N GLY A 286 1.33 0.17 -14.16
CA GLY A 286 0.96 -0.96 -13.30
C GLY A 286 -0.26 -1.71 -13.83
N VAL A 287 -1.28 -0.98 -14.27
CA VAL A 287 -2.49 -1.54 -14.87
C VAL A 287 -2.17 -2.31 -16.16
N ARG A 288 -1.33 -1.72 -17.03
CA ARG A 288 -0.92 -2.36 -18.31
C ARG A 288 -0.17 -3.68 -18.08
N PHE A 289 0.60 -3.77 -16.99
CA PHE A 289 1.36 -4.98 -16.63
C PHE A 289 0.59 -5.95 -15.75
N GLY A 290 -0.63 -5.63 -15.32
CA GLY A 290 -1.47 -6.51 -14.53
C GLY A 290 -0.95 -6.68 -13.11
N THR A 291 -0.64 -5.58 -12.43
CA THR A 291 -0.23 -5.58 -11.02
C THR A 291 -1.45 -5.80 -10.12
N GLN A 292 -1.34 -6.73 -9.17
CA GLN A 292 -2.34 -6.89 -8.10
C GLN A 292 -2.14 -5.78 -7.07
N GLU A 293 -3.23 -5.08 -6.73
CA GLU A 293 -3.21 -3.94 -5.83
C GLU A 293 -4.40 -3.98 -4.86
N THR A 294 -4.28 -3.28 -3.74
CA THR A 294 -5.41 -3.05 -2.83
C THR A 294 -5.50 -1.58 -2.44
N ALA A 295 -6.73 -1.10 -2.29
CA ALA A 295 -7.00 0.25 -1.80
C ALA A 295 -8.25 0.27 -0.92
N ILE A 296 -8.36 1.28 -0.07
CA ILE A 296 -9.57 1.62 0.69
C ILE A 296 -10.18 2.86 0.09
N LEU A 297 -11.44 2.72 -0.34
CA LEU A 297 -12.32 3.84 -0.62
C LEU A 297 -13.12 4.15 0.65
N THR A 298 -13.01 5.36 1.17
CA THR A 298 -13.63 5.72 2.45
C THR A 298 -14.40 7.02 2.39
N HIS A 299 -15.51 7.07 3.11
CA HIS A 299 -16.36 8.24 3.37
C HIS A 299 -16.15 8.80 4.79
N ASP A 300 -15.13 8.33 5.52
CA ASP A 300 -14.79 8.84 6.85
C ASP A 300 -14.22 10.26 6.74
N GLN A 301 -15.00 11.24 7.23
CA GLN A 301 -14.65 12.66 7.15
C GLN A 301 -13.40 12.99 7.99
N SER A 302 -13.24 12.36 9.14
CA SER A 302 -12.09 12.56 10.02
C SER A 302 -10.80 12.07 9.35
N LEU A 303 -10.83 10.88 8.75
CA LEU A 303 -9.70 10.36 7.98
C LEU A 303 -9.39 11.24 6.76
N GLY A 304 -10.41 11.72 6.05
CA GLY A 304 -10.24 12.65 4.94
C GLY A 304 -9.49 13.92 5.36
N GLN A 305 -9.85 14.53 6.51
CA GLN A 305 -9.15 15.71 7.05
C GLN A 305 -7.71 15.40 7.47
N GLN A 306 -7.45 14.24 8.07
CA GLN A 306 -6.09 13.81 8.41
C GLN A 306 -5.22 13.68 7.15
N LEU A 307 -5.75 13.09 6.08
CA LEU A 307 -5.04 12.93 4.80
C LEU A 307 -4.77 14.29 4.12
N ILE A 308 -5.72 15.24 4.18
CA ILE A 308 -5.52 16.62 3.71
C ILE A 308 -4.39 17.29 4.50
N SER A 309 -4.44 17.19 5.84
CA SER A 309 -3.38 17.76 6.68
C SER A 309 -2.01 17.15 6.37
N TYR A 310 -1.96 15.84 6.12
CA TYR A 310 -0.74 15.15 5.71
C TYR A 310 -0.25 15.64 4.33
N ALA A 311 -1.14 15.86 3.34
CA ALA A 311 -0.78 16.40 2.04
C ALA A 311 -0.20 17.81 2.13
N ARG A 312 -0.80 18.68 2.94
CA ARG A 312 -0.34 20.08 3.13
C ARG A 312 1.03 20.17 3.79
N GLN A 313 1.44 19.18 4.58
CA GLN A 313 2.77 19.10 5.17
C GLN A 313 3.87 18.74 4.15
N LEU A 314 3.50 18.26 2.97
CA LEU A 314 4.44 17.84 1.92
C LEU A 314 4.80 18.98 0.96
N VAL A 315 4.07 20.09 0.95
CA VAL A 315 4.21 21.19 -0.02
C VAL A 315 4.42 22.55 0.65
#